data_ab35d8c22f03dfde4c286acc05c6127e
#
_entry.id   ab35d8c22f03dfde4c286acc05c6127e
#
_cell.length_a   1.000
_cell.length_b   1.000
_cell.length_c   1.000
_cell.angle_alpha   90.00
_cell.angle_beta   90.00
_cell.angle_gamma   90.00
#
_symmetry.space_group_name_H-M   'P 1'
#
loop_
_entity.id
_entity.type
_entity.pdbx_description
1 polymer ?
#
loop_
_entity_poly.entity_id
_entity_poly.type
_entity_poly.pdbx_seq_one_letter_code
_entity_poly.pdbx_strand_id
1 'polypeptide(L)'
;MRKEKGFTLVELMFVVGIIGILAGLAIPAYMDYSTRAKVAEGFNLLDRAKTSVTETYVLSGGWKDDNDAYGLPLATEMSGTWVQSVSAEGNIITVTYNDVSRDVPAGRTVSMVGVPAAGSVKWTCSSDILLKYLPASCR
;
A
#
# COMPACT_ATOMS: atom_id res chain seq x y z
N MET A 1 6.27 60.73 -1.61
CA MET A 1 6.78 59.57 -2.40
C MET A 1 7.27 58.50 -1.43
N ARG A 2 6.61 57.32 -1.43
CA ARG A 2 7.11 56.18 -0.66
C ARG A 2 8.36 55.62 -1.33
N LYS A 3 9.49 55.56 -0.62
CA LYS A 3 10.68 54.88 -1.08
C LYS A 3 10.43 53.36 -0.99
N GLU A 4 10.26 52.73 -2.11
CA GLU A 4 10.25 51.26 -2.22
C GLU A 4 11.66 50.78 -1.85
N LYS A 5 11.76 49.94 -0.80
CA LYS A 5 13.00 49.25 -0.43
C LYS A 5 13.10 47.97 -1.22
N GLY A 6 14.01 47.89 -2.17
CA GLY A 6 14.30 46.68 -2.93
C GLY A 6 15.05 45.63 -2.08
N PHE A 7 14.86 44.33 -2.40
CA PHE A 7 15.63 43.23 -1.83
C PHE A 7 17.10 43.29 -2.28
N THR A 8 18.00 42.99 -1.36
CA THR A 8 19.41 42.84 -1.69
C THR A 8 19.72 41.47 -2.27
N LEU A 9 20.73 41.34 -3.12
CA LEU A 9 21.17 40.07 -3.69
C LEU A 9 21.60 39.08 -2.58
N VAL A 10 22.21 39.58 -1.52
CA VAL A 10 22.66 38.77 -0.37
C VAL A 10 21.48 38.17 0.40
N GLU A 11 20.42 38.96 0.64
CA GLU A 11 19.20 38.44 1.29
C GLU A 11 18.59 37.31 0.46
N LEU A 12 18.55 37.42 -0.86
CA LEU A 12 18.05 36.36 -1.72
C LEU A 12 18.95 35.13 -1.67
N MET A 13 20.27 35.27 -1.65
CA MET A 13 21.21 34.15 -1.55
C MET A 13 21.04 33.36 -0.25
N PHE A 14 20.83 34.05 0.89
CA PHE A 14 20.54 33.35 2.15
C PHE A 14 19.25 32.54 2.10
N VAL A 15 18.19 33.10 1.54
CA VAL A 15 16.90 32.44 1.41
C VAL A 15 17.00 31.17 0.56
N VAL A 16 17.62 31.26 -0.63
CA VAL A 16 17.76 30.05 -1.49
C VAL A 16 18.68 29.00 -0.87
N GLY A 17 19.70 29.43 -0.11
CA GLY A 17 20.57 28.52 0.64
C GLY A 17 19.77 27.71 1.70
N ILE A 18 18.91 28.39 2.48
CA ILE A 18 18.07 27.73 3.48
C ILE A 18 17.06 26.79 2.82
N ILE A 19 16.39 27.23 1.74
CA ILE A 19 15.46 26.39 0.99
C ILE A 19 16.17 25.13 0.44
N GLY A 20 17.40 25.28 -0.06
CA GLY A 20 18.20 24.16 -0.56
C GLY A 20 18.46 23.09 0.51
N ILE A 21 18.82 23.51 1.72
CA ILE A 21 19.05 22.59 2.86
C ILE A 21 17.74 21.90 3.26
N LEU A 22 16.65 22.64 3.40
CA LEU A 22 15.35 22.10 3.79
C LEU A 22 14.82 21.12 2.73
N ALA A 23 14.94 21.46 1.45
CA ALA A 23 14.54 20.59 0.34
C ALA A 23 15.34 19.28 0.33
N GLY A 24 16.64 19.32 0.61
CA GLY A 24 17.50 18.14 0.68
C GLY A 24 17.05 17.10 1.70
N LEU A 25 16.42 17.52 2.81
CA LEU A 25 15.87 16.64 3.83
C LEU A 25 14.40 16.24 3.56
N ALA A 26 13.62 17.17 3.01
CA ALA A 26 12.20 16.98 2.80
C ALA A 26 11.87 16.03 1.64
N ILE A 27 12.63 16.07 0.55
CA ILE A 27 12.34 15.27 -0.65
C ILE A 27 12.40 13.77 -0.38
N PRO A 28 13.46 13.20 0.24
CA PRO A 28 13.49 11.76 0.54
C PRO A 28 12.35 11.32 1.46
N ALA A 29 12.03 12.11 2.48
CA ALA A 29 10.93 11.81 3.39
C ALA A 29 9.57 11.81 2.67
N TYR A 30 9.36 12.76 1.75
CA TYR A 30 8.15 12.81 0.93
C TYR A 30 8.02 11.60 0.00
N MET A 31 9.12 11.14 -0.59
CA MET A 31 9.13 9.96 -1.46
C MET A 31 8.73 8.69 -0.69
N ASP A 32 9.28 8.48 0.51
CA ASP A 32 8.92 7.35 1.37
C ASP A 32 7.46 7.40 1.80
N TYR A 33 6.94 8.58 2.17
CA TYR A 33 5.54 8.76 2.52
C TYR A 33 4.62 8.48 1.33
N SER A 34 4.95 8.99 0.15
CA SER A 34 4.21 8.76 -1.10
C SER A 34 4.17 7.26 -1.45
N THR A 35 5.31 6.57 -1.36
CA THR A 35 5.37 5.11 -1.62
C THR A 35 4.48 4.35 -0.64
N ARG A 36 4.50 4.69 0.66
CA ARG A 36 3.63 4.08 1.67
C ARG A 36 2.14 4.31 1.38
N ALA A 37 1.77 5.51 0.95
CA ALA A 37 0.39 5.83 0.58
C ALA A 37 -0.09 5.00 -0.62
N LYS A 38 0.76 4.79 -1.62
CA LYS A 38 0.48 3.95 -2.78
C LYS A 38 0.32 2.47 -2.41
N VAL A 39 1.20 1.94 -1.54
CA VAL A 39 1.10 0.57 -1.03
C VAL A 39 -0.19 0.37 -0.23
N ALA A 40 -0.67 1.39 0.48
CA ALA A 40 -1.91 1.33 1.25
C ALA A 40 -3.16 1.05 0.38
N GLU A 41 -3.15 1.38 -0.92
CA GLU A 41 -4.24 1.03 -1.85
C GLU A 41 -4.49 -0.49 -1.88
N GLY A 42 -3.41 -1.29 -1.93
CA GLY A 42 -3.51 -2.74 -1.91
C GLY A 42 -4.12 -3.29 -0.62
N PHE A 43 -3.82 -2.67 0.52
CA PHE A 43 -4.42 -3.07 1.80
C PHE A 43 -5.92 -2.80 1.85
N ASN A 44 -6.41 -1.73 1.23
CA ASN A 44 -7.85 -1.46 1.12
C ASN A 44 -8.58 -2.55 0.31
N LEU A 45 -7.99 -2.99 -0.80
CA LEU A 45 -8.54 -4.08 -1.60
C LEU A 45 -8.45 -5.43 -0.87
N LEU A 46 -7.35 -5.66 -0.17
CA LEU A 46 -7.11 -6.85 0.62
C LEU A 46 -8.11 -7.00 1.78
N ASP A 47 -8.44 -5.91 2.48
CA ASP A 47 -9.42 -5.93 3.56
C ASP A 47 -10.84 -6.26 3.06
N ARG A 48 -11.19 -5.82 1.85
CA ARG A 48 -12.44 -6.23 1.18
C ARG A 48 -12.44 -7.72 0.87
N ALA A 49 -11.35 -8.24 0.30
CA ALA A 49 -11.20 -9.67 0.02
C ALA A 49 -11.24 -10.52 1.31
N LYS A 50 -10.56 -10.09 2.38
CA LYS A 50 -10.59 -10.75 3.70
C LYS A 50 -12.00 -10.90 4.24
N THR A 51 -12.81 -9.86 4.12
CA THR A 51 -14.20 -9.91 4.59
C THR A 51 -14.98 -11.00 3.87
N SER A 52 -14.95 -11.02 2.54
CA SER A 52 -15.66 -12.00 1.72
C SER A 52 -15.18 -13.44 1.95
N VAL A 53 -13.84 -13.63 2.02
CA VAL A 53 -13.24 -14.93 2.29
C VAL A 53 -13.59 -15.43 3.69
N THR A 54 -13.55 -14.57 4.71
CA THR A 54 -13.91 -14.92 6.09
C THR A 54 -15.38 -15.32 6.17
N GLU A 55 -16.26 -14.53 5.56
CA GLU A 55 -17.70 -14.77 5.55
C GLU A 55 -18.03 -16.10 4.87
N THR A 56 -17.48 -16.34 3.68
CA THR A 56 -17.66 -17.59 2.93
C THR A 56 -17.14 -18.79 3.71
N TYR A 57 -15.96 -18.67 4.34
CA TYR A 57 -15.40 -19.74 5.17
C TYR A 57 -16.31 -20.09 6.35
N VAL A 58 -16.80 -19.09 7.08
CA VAL A 58 -17.66 -19.29 8.25
C VAL A 58 -18.99 -19.93 7.85
N LEU A 59 -19.56 -19.51 6.71
CA LEU A 59 -20.85 -20.03 6.24
C LEU A 59 -20.77 -21.43 5.61
N SER A 60 -19.71 -21.71 4.85
CA SER A 60 -19.55 -22.96 4.10
C SER A 60 -18.70 -24.01 4.83
N GLY A 61 -18.00 -23.63 5.88
CA GLY A 61 -17.11 -24.53 6.65
C GLY A 61 -15.81 -24.90 5.93
N GLY A 62 -15.45 -24.23 4.83
CA GLY A 62 -14.26 -24.59 4.06
C GLY A 62 -13.71 -23.47 3.18
N TRP A 63 -12.44 -23.60 2.82
CA TRP A 63 -11.76 -22.72 1.86
C TRP A 63 -12.23 -23.01 0.43
N LYS A 64 -12.15 -22.00 -0.43
CA LYS A 64 -12.49 -22.07 -1.86
C LYS A 64 -11.25 -21.87 -2.71
N ASP A 65 -11.32 -22.29 -3.97
CA ASP A 65 -10.15 -22.37 -4.84
C ASP A 65 -9.85 -21.08 -5.60
N ASP A 66 -10.83 -20.17 -5.74
CA ASP A 66 -10.67 -18.94 -6.52
C ASP A 66 -11.57 -17.79 -6.03
N ASN A 67 -11.40 -16.62 -6.64
CA ASN A 67 -12.15 -15.41 -6.34
C ASN A 67 -13.66 -15.58 -6.52
N ASP A 68 -14.08 -16.23 -7.61
CA ASP A 68 -15.50 -16.39 -7.94
C ASP A 68 -16.23 -17.22 -6.87
N ALA A 69 -15.60 -18.30 -6.42
CA ALA A 69 -16.12 -19.13 -5.36
C ALA A 69 -16.21 -18.43 -3.99
N TYR A 70 -15.48 -17.33 -3.80
CA TYR A 70 -15.61 -16.42 -2.65
C TYR A 70 -16.60 -15.27 -2.88
N GLY A 71 -17.24 -15.19 -4.05
CA GLY A 71 -18.10 -14.07 -4.43
C GLY A 71 -17.34 -12.77 -4.68
N LEU A 72 -16.06 -12.87 -5.02
CA LEU A 72 -15.20 -11.75 -5.38
C LEU A 72 -15.15 -11.60 -6.92
N PRO A 73 -14.93 -10.38 -7.43
CA PRO A 73 -14.61 -10.18 -8.84
C PRO A 73 -13.36 -10.97 -9.26
N LEU A 74 -13.17 -11.16 -10.55
CA LEU A 74 -11.94 -11.78 -11.08
C LEU A 74 -10.70 -11.04 -10.54
N ALA A 75 -9.62 -11.78 -10.33
CA ALA A 75 -8.40 -11.22 -9.71
C ALA A 75 -7.89 -9.95 -10.42
N THR A 76 -7.98 -9.92 -11.75
CA THR A 76 -7.58 -8.77 -12.59
C THR A 76 -8.58 -7.61 -12.57
N GLU A 77 -9.83 -7.86 -12.20
CA GLU A 77 -10.85 -6.82 -12.02
C GLU A 77 -10.74 -6.15 -10.65
N MET A 78 -10.20 -6.88 -9.66
CA MET A 78 -9.81 -6.32 -8.37
C MET A 78 -8.44 -5.63 -8.49
N SER A 79 -8.41 -4.53 -9.22
CA SER A 79 -7.20 -3.76 -9.52
C SER A 79 -7.38 -2.29 -9.13
N GLY A 80 -6.29 -1.55 -9.15
CA GLY A 80 -6.26 -0.12 -8.86
C GLY A 80 -5.16 0.58 -9.63
N THR A 81 -4.85 1.80 -9.26
CA THR A 81 -3.77 2.56 -9.90
C THR A 81 -2.41 1.90 -9.62
N TRP A 82 -2.19 1.45 -8.40
CA TRP A 82 -0.94 0.85 -7.94
C TRP A 82 -1.04 -0.66 -7.69
N VAL A 83 -2.22 -1.24 -7.88
CA VAL A 83 -2.51 -2.67 -7.71
C VAL A 83 -2.83 -3.29 -9.07
N GLN A 84 -2.11 -4.34 -9.41
CA GLN A 84 -2.31 -5.12 -10.64
C GLN A 84 -3.48 -6.10 -10.49
N SER A 85 -3.54 -6.81 -9.37
CA SER A 85 -4.55 -7.83 -9.13
C SER A 85 -4.65 -8.20 -7.65
N VAL A 86 -5.79 -8.75 -7.26
CA VAL A 86 -5.99 -9.40 -5.95
C VAL A 86 -6.59 -10.78 -6.17
N SER A 87 -5.85 -11.82 -5.82
CA SER A 87 -6.31 -13.22 -5.89
C SER A 87 -6.59 -13.77 -4.49
N ALA A 88 -7.62 -14.60 -4.39
CA ALA A 88 -7.94 -15.40 -3.21
C ALA A 88 -7.96 -16.87 -3.62
N GLU A 89 -7.04 -17.65 -3.09
CA GLU A 89 -6.86 -19.06 -3.40
C GLU A 89 -6.66 -19.84 -2.09
N GLY A 90 -7.59 -20.75 -1.78
CA GLY A 90 -7.58 -21.43 -0.50
C GLY A 90 -7.62 -20.44 0.66
N ASN A 91 -6.73 -20.59 1.61
CA ASN A 91 -6.61 -19.71 2.78
C ASN A 91 -5.66 -18.51 2.56
N ILE A 92 -5.26 -18.20 1.32
CA ILE A 92 -4.30 -17.16 1.00
C ILE A 92 -4.96 -16.10 0.12
N ILE A 93 -4.81 -14.84 0.49
CA ILE A 93 -5.16 -13.70 -0.34
C ILE A 93 -3.87 -13.00 -0.72
N THR A 94 -3.63 -12.79 -2.01
CA THR A 94 -2.42 -12.16 -2.54
C THR A 94 -2.77 -10.91 -3.33
N VAL A 95 -2.15 -9.80 -2.97
CA VAL A 95 -2.16 -8.55 -3.71
C VAL A 95 -0.86 -8.44 -4.49
N THR A 96 -0.95 -8.24 -5.80
CA THR A 96 0.19 -7.97 -6.68
C THR A 96 0.18 -6.50 -7.08
N TYR A 97 1.31 -5.83 -6.92
CA TYR A 97 1.45 -4.41 -7.20
C TYR A 97 1.97 -4.13 -8.60
N ASN A 98 1.53 -3.02 -9.16
CA ASN A 98 2.16 -2.37 -10.32
C ASN A 98 3.50 -1.74 -9.92
N ASP A 99 4.15 -1.00 -10.82
CA ASP A 99 5.34 -0.21 -10.50
C ASP A 99 4.96 0.99 -9.61
N VAL A 100 5.17 0.84 -8.32
CA VAL A 100 4.83 1.83 -7.29
C VAL A 100 5.95 2.85 -7.11
N SER A 101 7.18 2.36 -7.03
CA SER A 101 8.39 3.15 -6.87
C SER A 101 9.63 2.28 -7.15
N ARG A 102 10.81 2.91 -7.20
CA ARG A 102 12.09 2.20 -7.37
C ARG A 102 12.28 1.04 -6.38
N ASP A 103 11.83 1.22 -5.13
CA ASP A 103 11.96 0.21 -4.07
C ASP A 103 10.81 -0.82 -4.07
N VAL A 104 9.74 -0.53 -4.78
CA VAL A 104 8.57 -1.40 -4.96
C VAL A 104 8.24 -1.48 -6.46
N PRO A 105 9.06 -2.21 -7.23
CA PRO A 105 8.82 -2.44 -8.65
C PRO A 105 7.59 -3.32 -8.87
N ALA A 106 7.10 -3.38 -10.10
CA ALA A 106 5.99 -4.24 -10.48
C ALA A 106 6.23 -5.71 -10.11
N GLY A 107 5.17 -6.41 -9.72
CA GLY A 107 5.20 -7.81 -9.34
C GLY A 107 5.50 -8.06 -7.86
N ARG A 108 5.75 -7.02 -7.05
CA ARG A 108 5.84 -7.17 -5.60
C ARG A 108 4.49 -7.53 -5.00
N THR A 109 4.52 -8.32 -3.92
CA THR A 109 3.31 -8.89 -3.34
C THR A 109 3.18 -8.63 -1.84
N VAL A 110 1.92 -8.57 -1.42
CA VAL A 110 1.50 -8.71 -0.03
C VAL A 110 0.51 -9.86 0.04
N SER A 111 0.75 -10.82 0.91
CA SER A 111 -0.13 -11.96 1.10
C SER A 111 -0.66 -12.00 2.52
N MET A 112 -1.93 -12.37 2.68
CA MET A 112 -2.55 -12.70 3.95
C MET A 112 -2.89 -14.18 3.99
N VAL A 113 -2.41 -14.88 5.01
CA VAL A 113 -2.70 -16.30 5.25
C VAL A 113 -3.73 -16.40 6.37
N GLY A 114 -4.88 -17.00 6.06
CA GLY A 114 -5.96 -17.24 7.00
C GLY A 114 -5.75 -18.56 7.76
N VAL A 115 -5.91 -18.50 9.07
CA VAL A 115 -5.91 -19.68 9.94
C VAL A 115 -7.24 -19.73 10.67
N PRO A 116 -7.94 -20.89 10.68
CA PRO A 116 -9.19 -21.03 11.39
C PRO A 116 -9.04 -20.70 12.88
N ALA A 117 -9.95 -19.89 13.39
CA ALA A 117 -10.06 -19.56 14.80
C ALA A 117 -11.53 -19.66 15.23
N ALA A 118 -11.82 -19.95 16.47
CA ALA A 118 -13.16 -20.22 17.00
C ALA A 118 -14.24 -19.28 16.42
N GLY A 119 -14.94 -19.74 15.36
CA GLY A 119 -16.01 -19.00 14.67
C GLY A 119 -15.53 -17.84 13.76
N SER A 120 -14.24 -17.76 13.45
CA SER A 120 -13.64 -16.70 12.62
C SER A 120 -12.37 -17.18 11.92
N VAL A 121 -11.68 -16.27 11.22
CA VAL A 121 -10.36 -16.50 10.60
C VAL A 121 -9.37 -15.49 11.16
N LYS A 122 -8.25 -16.00 11.68
CA LYS A 122 -7.10 -15.16 12.05
C LYS A 122 -6.20 -14.99 10.83
N TRP A 123 -5.85 -13.76 10.51
CA TRP A 123 -5.02 -13.43 9.36
C TRP A 123 -3.59 -13.09 9.77
N THR A 124 -2.63 -13.65 9.06
CA THR A 124 -1.20 -13.37 9.22
C THR A 124 -0.66 -12.78 7.93
N CYS A 125 0.06 -11.66 8.02
CA CYS A 125 0.63 -10.98 6.87
C CYS A 125 2.02 -11.51 6.52
N SER A 126 2.30 -11.61 5.22
CA SER A 126 3.61 -11.85 4.63
C SER A 126 3.79 -10.96 3.41
N SER A 127 5.00 -10.44 3.18
CA SER A 127 5.27 -9.56 2.05
C SER A 127 6.74 -9.59 1.65
N ASP A 128 7.01 -9.35 0.37
CA ASP A 128 8.34 -9.12 -0.19
C ASP A 128 8.68 -7.61 -0.34
N ILE A 129 7.79 -6.73 0.15
CA ILE A 129 7.98 -5.28 0.21
C ILE A 129 8.73 -4.92 1.49
N LEU A 130 9.61 -3.91 1.42
CA LEU A 130 10.34 -3.41 2.58
C LEU A 130 9.40 -2.99 3.72
N LEU A 131 9.72 -3.40 4.94
CA LEU A 131 8.89 -3.15 6.13
C LEU A 131 8.54 -1.68 6.35
N LYS A 132 9.42 -0.75 5.96
CA LYS A 132 9.17 0.69 6.08
C LYS A 132 7.94 1.19 5.31
N TYR A 133 7.52 0.47 4.26
CA TYR A 133 6.36 0.82 3.43
C TYR A 133 5.08 0.10 3.85
N LEU A 134 5.17 -0.91 4.70
CA LEU A 134 4.03 -1.67 5.17
C LEU A 134 3.32 -0.98 6.35
N PRO A 135 2.01 -1.15 6.52
CA PRO A 135 1.29 -0.73 7.71
C PRO A 135 1.71 -1.55 8.94
N ALA A 136 1.43 -1.04 10.13
CA ALA A 136 1.81 -1.68 11.40
C ALA A 136 1.25 -3.10 11.56
N SER A 137 0.10 -3.38 10.95
CA SER A 137 -0.54 -4.71 10.97
C SER A 137 0.20 -5.78 10.15
N CYS A 138 1.21 -5.38 9.36
CA CYS A 138 1.97 -6.24 8.46
C CYS A 138 3.49 -6.14 8.67
N ARG A 139 3.94 -5.65 9.82
CA ARG A 139 5.36 -5.53 10.19
C ARG A 139 5.79 -6.61 11.16
#